data_b78b595a28c749af7acc55346b708c3b
#
_entry.id   b78b595a28c749af7acc55346b708c3b
#
_cell.length_a   1.000
_cell.length_b   1.000
_cell.length_c   1.000
_cell.angle_alpha   90.00
_cell.angle_beta   90.00
_cell.angle_gamma   90.00
#
_symmetry.space_group_name_H-M   'P 1'
#
loop_
_entity.id
_entity.type
_entity.pdbx_description
1 polymer ?
#
loop_
_entity_poly.entity_id
_entity_poly.type
_entity_poly.pdbx_seq_one_letter_code
_entity_poly.pdbx_strand_id
1 'polypeptide(L)'
;MTYRAEVDGLRAIAVTLVILFHAGVEQFAGGFIGVDVFFVISGYLITTIVINDLENQKFSLGDFYERRIRRILPLLLVVIAVSYLMSWWLFLPQAHKDVGQFAVSSILSSSNILLYLKGHNYFGLEDQANPLFHTWSLGVEEQYYIVIPLLLMLLARGKNAFYLTFFIAVFALSLMTIVYASNDPDFAFYMIFSRAWELATGSLLALVMRKTQVQSNDTLATIGIVLILASALLFEKSQDGAGITLLVPVIGSALVILFASKDNVCGKLLSLKWVVFVGLISYSLYLWHIPLFVFYRYMLGATQDVNISLYIAALFILSYFTWRFVEKPFRSRKATSMRTVSAVVVLLTLPLLTFGVIGHQNGGFPERSAFFEAMRVNNGYGLDCNGNTDVNDVCSSAPQPTIAVLGNSHSMVYVKRLSEVTPTGVVQLTQDSCAVGYVDILEAAGSISCRQFFKQAVDTILRTPSIRRVVISSNFNKELSQADYEASLTGLLNELEGKEVVVFGPTPSAPFAVGECLWKARLFGETEESACDFSPKRHHPQNVAKLVNYFDQFEHVEFVDLTDAICRNGICRMKVGANNAMYTDDSHLSYKGAELVLGHYHSSTNETQQFTYDRQ
;
A
#
# COMPACT_ATOMS: atom_id res chain seq x y z
N MET A 1 -37.04 -16.13 1.15
CA MET A 1 -35.83 -16.72 1.76
C MET A 1 -36.03 -16.78 3.27
N THR A 2 -35.92 -17.96 3.89
CA THR A 2 -35.94 -18.08 5.36
C THR A 2 -34.62 -17.51 5.91
N TYR A 3 -34.70 -16.76 7.01
CA TYR A 3 -33.53 -16.21 7.68
C TYR A 3 -32.65 -17.33 8.26
N ARG A 4 -31.34 -17.27 8.03
CA ARG A 4 -30.35 -18.26 8.46
C ARG A 4 -29.38 -17.65 9.45
N ALA A 5 -29.65 -17.82 10.75
CA ALA A 5 -28.82 -17.29 11.85
C ALA A 5 -27.40 -17.87 11.85
N GLU A 6 -27.22 -19.14 11.44
CA GLU A 6 -25.93 -19.80 11.34
C GLU A 6 -24.99 -19.16 10.29
N VAL A 7 -25.54 -18.52 9.26
CA VAL A 7 -24.74 -17.76 8.29
C VAL A 7 -24.21 -16.45 8.92
N ASP A 8 -25.02 -15.76 9.75
CA ASP A 8 -24.52 -14.62 10.52
C ASP A 8 -23.46 -15.07 11.53
N GLY A 9 -23.61 -16.27 12.12
CA GLY A 9 -22.56 -16.88 12.96
C GLY A 9 -21.26 -17.13 12.21
N LEU A 10 -21.33 -17.60 10.97
CA LEU A 10 -20.14 -17.78 10.14
C LEU A 10 -19.48 -16.43 9.80
N ARG A 11 -20.26 -15.38 9.56
CA ARG A 11 -19.75 -14.00 9.40
C ARG A 11 -19.05 -13.49 10.65
N ALA A 12 -19.54 -13.87 11.84
CA ALA A 12 -18.88 -13.52 13.09
C ALA A 12 -17.48 -14.15 13.20
N ILE A 13 -17.37 -15.43 12.86
CA ILE A 13 -16.06 -16.11 12.82
C ILE A 13 -15.13 -15.38 11.81
N ALA A 14 -15.59 -15.16 10.61
CA ALA A 14 -14.80 -14.54 9.54
C ALA A 14 -14.25 -13.16 9.95
N VAL A 15 -15.11 -12.26 10.49
CA VAL A 15 -14.66 -10.92 10.89
C VAL A 15 -13.71 -10.97 12.10
N THR A 16 -13.93 -11.90 13.02
CA THR A 16 -13.07 -12.05 14.20
C THR A 16 -11.66 -12.47 13.78
N LEU A 17 -11.53 -13.44 12.86
CA LEU A 17 -10.24 -13.87 12.32
C LEU A 17 -9.49 -12.74 11.63
N VAL A 18 -10.17 -11.95 10.80
CA VAL A 18 -9.58 -10.77 10.14
C VAL A 18 -9.10 -9.73 11.15
N ILE A 19 -9.89 -9.45 12.19
CA ILE A 19 -9.52 -8.49 13.25
C ILE A 19 -8.28 -8.98 14.01
N LEU A 20 -8.23 -10.24 14.43
CA LEU A 20 -7.11 -10.81 15.16
C LEU A 20 -5.82 -10.82 14.34
N PHE A 21 -5.93 -11.13 13.05
CA PHE A 21 -4.81 -11.06 12.10
C PHE A 21 -4.22 -9.65 12.02
N HIS A 22 -5.05 -8.63 11.78
CA HIS A 22 -4.57 -7.25 11.64
C HIS A 22 -4.18 -6.61 12.98
N ALA A 23 -4.70 -7.13 14.10
CA ALA A 23 -4.25 -6.75 15.43
C ALA A 23 -2.87 -7.33 15.79
N GLY A 24 -2.27 -8.14 14.92
CA GLY A 24 -0.94 -8.73 15.14
C GLY A 24 -0.91 -9.89 16.13
N VAL A 25 -2.05 -10.57 16.36
CA VAL A 25 -2.10 -11.75 17.22
C VAL A 25 -1.43 -12.92 16.50
N GLU A 26 -0.21 -13.28 16.91
CA GLU A 26 0.65 -14.25 16.21
C GLU A 26 -0.03 -15.60 15.96
N GLN A 27 -0.83 -16.09 16.91
CA GLN A 27 -1.56 -17.35 16.78
C GLN A 27 -2.55 -17.38 15.61
N PHE A 28 -2.96 -16.22 15.13
CA PHE A 28 -3.91 -16.05 14.02
C PHE A 28 -3.25 -15.45 12.78
N ALA A 29 -2.00 -15.82 12.51
CA ALA A 29 -1.25 -15.36 11.34
C ALA A 29 -1.96 -15.69 9.99
N GLY A 30 -2.74 -16.76 9.94
CA GLY A 30 -3.60 -17.12 8.80
C GLY A 30 -5.00 -16.48 8.83
N GLY A 31 -5.29 -15.56 9.77
CA GLY A 31 -6.65 -15.00 9.94
C GLY A 31 -7.15 -14.16 8.76
N PHE A 32 -6.27 -13.79 7.81
CA PHE A 32 -6.65 -13.16 6.55
C PHE A 32 -7.65 -13.97 5.73
N ILE A 33 -7.69 -15.32 5.91
CA ILE A 33 -8.65 -16.21 5.26
C ILE A 33 -10.11 -15.90 5.59
N GLY A 34 -10.38 -15.10 6.61
CA GLY A 34 -11.74 -14.62 6.88
C GLY A 34 -12.34 -13.83 5.72
N VAL A 35 -11.51 -13.23 4.85
CA VAL A 35 -11.97 -12.58 3.60
C VAL A 35 -12.52 -13.62 2.63
N ASP A 36 -11.85 -14.77 2.47
CA ASP A 36 -12.28 -15.86 1.60
C ASP A 36 -13.62 -16.46 2.07
N VAL A 37 -13.77 -16.58 3.40
CA VAL A 37 -15.08 -16.98 4.00
C VAL A 37 -16.16 -15.97 3.64
N PHE A 38 -15.88 -14.66 3.70
CA PHE A 38 -16.83 -13.62 3.28
C PHE A 38 -17.16 -13.72 1.79
N PHE A 39 -16.21 -13.99 0.92
CA PHE A 39 -16.47 -14.15 -0.51
C PHE A 39 -17.43 -15.31 -0.79
N VAL A 40 -17.25 -16.46 -0.14
CA VAL A 40 -18.19 -17.60 -0.26
C VAL A 40 -19.60 -17.21 0.22
N ILE A 41 -19.71 -16.56 1.39
CA ILE A 41 -21.00 -16.08 1.93
C ILE A 41 -21.65 -15.10 0.97
N SER A 42 -20.89 -14.17 0.41
CA SER A 42 -21.35 -13.14 -0.51
C SER A 42 -21.89 -13.72 -1.81
N GLY A 43 -21.14 -14.64 -2.41
CA GLY A 43 -21.59 -15.38 -3.60
C GLY A 43 -22.90 -16.15 -3.35
N TYR A 44 -22.99 -16.85 -2.21
CA TYR A 44 -24.19 -17.57 -1.79
C TYR A 44 -25.41 -16.65 -1.62
N LEU A 45 -25.27 -15.57 -0.88
CA LEU A 45 -26.38 -14.67 -0.57
C LEU A 45 -26.88 -13.93 -1.81
N ILE A 46 -25.97 -13.38 -2.62
CA ILE A 46 -26.33 -12.59 -3.81
C ILE A 46 -27.03 -13.48 -4.84
N THR A 47 -26.46 -14.62 -5.13
CA THR A 47 -27.02 -15.55 -6.11
C THR A 47 -28.39 -16.08 -5.66
N THR A 48 -28.54 -16.40 -4.36
CA THR A 48 -29.84 -16.80 -3.81
C THR A 48 -30.90 -15.72 -3.96
N ILE A 49 -30.55 -14.45 -3.66
CA ILE A 49 -31.51 -13.33 -3.78
C ILE A 49 -31.91 -13.11 -5.23
N VAL A 50 -30.93 -13.02 -6.15
CA VAL A 50 -31.17 -12.71 -7.55
C VAL A 50 -32.01 -13.80 -8.23
N ILE A 51 -31.63 -15.07 -8.04
CA ILE A 51 -32.34 -16.18 -8.68
C ILE A 51 -33.76 -16.32 -8.12
N ASN A 52 -33.92 -16.16 -6.80
CA ASN A 52 -35.26 -16.22 -6.19
C ASN A 52 -36.17 -15.09 -6.70
N ASP A 53 -35.63 -13.87 -6.85
CA ASP A 53 -36.39 -12.72 -7.37
C ASP A 53 -36.71 -12.90 -8.87
N LEU A 54 -35.78 -13.45 -9.68
CA LEU A 54 -35.98 -13.75 -11.10
C LEU A 54 -37.09 -14.76 -11.31
N GLU A 55 -37.12 -15.85 -10.55
CA GLU A 55 -38.14 -16.89 -10.68
C GLU A 55 -39.53 -16.43 -10.27
N ASN A 56 -39.60 -15.60 -9.25
CA ASN A 56 -40.86 -15.01 -8.82
C ASN A 56 -41.29 -13.82 -9.71
N GLN A 57 -40.56 -13.56 -10.80
CA GLN A 57 -40.79 -12.42 -11.70
C GLN A 57 -40.80 -11.06 -10.97
N LYS A 58 -40.07 -10.94 -9.89
CA LYS A 58 -39.97 -9.74 -9.03
C LYS A 58 -38.61 -9.06 -9.12
N PHE A 59 -37.68 -9.58 -9.92
CA PHE A 59 -36.35 -9.02 -10.02
C PHE A 59 -36.37 -7.65 -10.71
N SER A 60 -35.81 -6.67 -10.04
CA SER A 60 -35.58 -5.32 -10.58
C SER A 60 -34.13 -4.93 -10.28
N LEU A 61 -33.39 -4.53 -11.32
CA LEU A 61 -32.01 -4.03 -11.15
C LEU A 61 -31.97 -2.80 -10.23
N GLY A 62 -32.93 -1.88 -10.40
CA GLY A 62 -33.04 -0.68 -9.57
C GLY A 62 -33.21 -1.03 -8.08
N ASP A 63 -34.14 -1.95 -7.77
CA ASP A 63 -34.36 -2.42 -6.41
C ASP A 63 -33.17 -3.18 -5.84
N PHE A 64 -32.46 -3.94 -6.66
CA PHE A 64 -31.27 -4.66 -6.26
C PHE A 64 -30.15 -3.69 -5.85
N TYR A 65 -29.80 -2.73 -6.74
CA TYR A 65 -28.75 -1.76 -6.45
C TYR A 65 -29.14 -0.78 -5.34
N GLU A 66 -30.43 -0.38 -5.23
CA GLU A 66 -30.88 0.41 -4.08
C GLU A 66 -30.59 -0.29 -2.76
N ARG A 67 -30.87 -1.60 -2.65
CA ARG A 67 -30.58 -2.37 -1.45
C ARG A 67 -29.08 -2.43 -1.14
N ARG A 68 -28.22 -2.50 -2.17
CA ARG A 68 -26.74 -2.47 -2.00
C ARG A 68 -26.25 -1.10 -1.57
N ILE A 69 -26.65 -0.04 -2.27
CA ILE A 69 -26.32 1.34 -1.91
C ILE A 69 -26.68 1.63 -0.45
N ARG A 70 -27.89 1.31 -0.02
CA ARG A 70 -28.35 1.51 1.35
C ARG A 70 -27.54 0.74 2.40
N ARG A 71 -27.02 -0.42 2.03
CA ARG A 71 -26.26 -1.29 2.92
C ARG A 71 -24.80 -0.88 3.05
N ILE A 72 -24.18 -0.41 1.98
CA ILE A 72 -22.74 -0.29 1.83
C ILE A 72 -22.29 1.16 1.89
N LEU A 73 -22.78 2.02 0.98
CA LEU A 73 -22.24 3.36 0.81
C LEU A 73 -22.35 4.28 2.03
N PRO A 74 -23.46 4.35 2.80
CA PRO A 74 -23.56 5.32 3.89
C PRO A 74 -22.47 5.15 4.93
N LEU A 75 -22.19 3.92 5.37
CA LEU A 75 -21.16 3.66 6.38
C LEU A 75 -19.75 3.75 5.77
N LEU A 76 -19.55 3.23 4.56
CA LEU A 76 -18.27 3.34 3.86
C LEU A 76 -17.83 4.80 3.73
N LEU A 77 -18.73 5.68 3.30
CA LEU A 77 -18.43 7.11 3.14
C LEU A 77 -18.11 7.79 4.48
N VAL A 78 -18.79 7.41 5.56
CA VAL A 78 -18.48 7.90 6.92
C VAL A 78 -17.06 7.47 7.33
N VAL A 79 -16.69 6.20 7.13
CA VAL A 79 -15.36 5.69 7.46
C VAL A 79 -14.29 6.37 6.62
N ILE A 80 -14.51 6.52 5.31
CA ILE A 80 -13.60 7.25 4.42
C ILE A 80 -13.45 8.72 4.87
N ALA A 81 -14.56 9.39 5.15
CA ALA A 81 -14.53 10.80 5.59
C ALA A 81 -13.74 10.98 6.89
N VAL A 82 -14.00 10.13 7.90
CA VAL A 82 -13.25 10.18 9.16
C VAL A 82 -11.77 9.86 8.93
N SER A 83 -11.45 8.82 8.15
CA SER A 83 -10.06 8.45 7.85
C SER A 83 -9.32 9.57 7.11
N TYR A 84 -9.97 10.23 6.15
CA TYR A 84 -9.40 11.34 5.40
C TYR A 84 -9.18 12.57 6.29
N LEU A 85 -10.15 12.90 7.14
CA LEU A 85 -10.04 13.99 8.10
C LEU A 85 -8.94 13.74 9.16
N MET A 86 -8.90 12.53 9.73
CA MET A 86 -7.85 12.16 10.69
C MET A 86 -6.46 12.20 10.06
N SER A 87 -6.32 11.71 8.83
CA SER A 87 -5.04 11.76 8.12
C SER A 87 -4.58 13.18 7.81
N TRP A 88 -5.49 14.13 7.61
CA TRP A 88 -5.17 15.55 7.45
C TRP A 88 -4.40 16.13 8.65
N TRP A 89 -4.77 15.73 9.85
CA TRP A 89 -4.17 16.23 11.08
C TRP A 89 -2.94 15.44 11.52
N LEU A 90 -2.97 14.12 11.30
CA LEU A 90 -1.97 13.22 11.86
C LEU A 90 -0.82 12.93 10.87
N PHE A 91 -1.09 12.82 9.58
CA PHE A 91 -0.13 12.28 8.63
C PHE A 91 0.66 13.36 7.90
N LEU A 92 1.87 12.97 7.49
CA LEU A 92 2.65 13.74 6.53
C LEU A 92 1.91 13.85 5.18
N PRO A 93 2.22 14.87 4.35
CA PRO A 93 1.53 15.10 3.08
C PRO A 93 1.49 13.87 2.17
N GLN A 94 2.59 13.15 2.03
CA GLN A 94 2.63 11.97 1.17
C GLN A 94 1.67 10.88 1.64
N ALA A 95 1.67 10.55 2.95
CA ALA A 95 0.74 9.58 3.52
C ALA A 95 -0.73 10.05 3.42
N HIS A 96 -0.99 11.36 3.62
CA HIS A 96 -2.33 11.93 3.41
C HIS A 96 -2.79 11.85 1.95
N LYS A 97 -1.90 12.13 0.98
CA LYS A 97 -2.15 11.93 -0.46
C LYS A 97 -2.56 10.49 -0.77
N ASP A 98 -1.85 9.51 -0.18
CA ASP A 98 -2.18 8.09 -0.36
C ASP A 98 -3.55 7.74 0.22
N VAL A 99 -3.92 8.25 1.40
CA VAL A 99 -5.28 8.10 1.93
C VAL A 99 -6.32 8.69 0.97
N GLY A 100 -6.03 9.82 0.32
CA GLY A 100 -6.89 10.42 -0.71
C GLY A 100 -7.08 9.53 -1.93
N GLN A 101 -6.01 8.90 -2.44
CA GLN A 101 -6.09 7.93 -3.54
C GLN A 101 -6.96 6.72 -3.18
N PHE A 102 -6.76 6.18 -1.95
CA PHE A 102 -7.59 5.08 -1.44
C PHE A 102 -9.02 5.49 -1.21
N ALA A 103 -9.30 6.73 -0.78
CA ALA A 103 -10.67 7.24 -0.67
C ALA A 103 -11.38 7.23 -2.03
N VAL A 104 -10.73 7.76 -3.08
CA VAL A 104 -11.27 7.77 -4.44
C VAL A 104 -11.49 6.35 -4.97
N SER A 105 -10.48 5.49 -4.87
CA SER A 105 -10.56 4.11 -5.39
C SER A 105 -11.58 3.26 -4.62
N SER A 106 -11.73 3.47 -3.30
CA SER A 106 -12.75 2.77 -2.49
C SER A 106 -14.17 3.18 -2.86
N ILE A 107 -14.41 4.47 -3.11
CA ILE A 107 -15.70 4.97 -3.60
C ILE A 107 -16.04 4.38 -4.97
N LEU A 108 -15.04 4.22 -5.83
CA LEU A 108 -15.17 3.65 -7.18
C LEU A 108 -15.11 2.11 -7.20
N SER A 109 -15.01 1.46 -6.03
CA SER A 109 -14.87 0.00 -5.91
C SER A 109 -13.67 -0.57 -6.69
N SER A 110 -12.57 0.16 -6.74
CA SER A 110 -11.34 -0.16 -7.51
C SER A 110 -10.06 -0.14 -6.67
N SER A 111 -10.18 -0.20 -5.32
CA SER A 111 -9.01 -0.16 -4.43
C SER A 111 -8.10 -1.40 -4.58
N ASN A 112 -8.65 -2.54 -4.97
CA ASN A 112 -7.86 -3.72 -5.36
C ASN A 112 -6.99 -3.47 -6.60
N ILE A 113 -7.52 -2.76 -7.60
CA ILE A 113 -6.76 -2.38 -8.82
C ILE A 113 -5.67 -1.37 -8.45
N LEU A 114 -5.98 -0.39 -7.58
CA LEU A 114 -4.98 0.58 -7.13
C LEU A 114 -3.81 -0.10 -6.42
N LEU A 115 -4.08 -1.06 -5.53
CA LEU A 115 -3.03 -1.82 -4.82
C LEU A 115 -2.15 -2.61 -5.79
N TYR A 116 -2.74 -3.31 -6.73
CA TYR A 116 -2.01 -4.02 -7.77
C TYR A 116 -1.09 -3.09 -8.59
N LEU A 117 -1.62 -1.95 -9.06
CA LEU A 117 -0.86 -0.99 -9.85
C LEU A 117 0.28 -0.30 -9.08
N LYS A 118 0.18 -0.22 -7.75
CA LYS A 118 1.25 0.29 -6.89
C LYS A 118 2.33 -0.75 -6.58
N GLY A 119 2.16 -2.01 -6.94
CA GLY A 119 3.07 -3.10 -6.61
C GLY A 119 3.14 -3.38 -5.10
N HIS A 120 2.03 -3.22 -4.41
CA HIS A 120 1.95 -3.37 -2.97
C HIS A 120 1.74 -4.82 -2.56
N ASN A 121 2.71 -5.37 -1.84
CA ASN A 121 2.59 -6.69 -1.22
C ASN A 121 1.66 -6.63 0.01
N TYR A 122 0.55 -7.36 -0.01
CA TYR A 122 -0.42 -7.41 1.09
C TYR A 122 0.20 -7.71 2.47
N PHE A 123 1.27 -8.48 2.51
CA PHE A 123 1.96 -8.85 3.75
C PHE A 123 3.07 -7.87 4.15
N GLY A 124 3.33 -6.82 3.34
CA GLY A 124 4.31 -5.77 3.62
C GLY A 124 3.89 -4.85 4.77
N LEU A 125 4.85 -4.41 5.58
CA LEU A 125 4.57 -3.53 6.72
C LEU A 125 4.14 -2.12 6.30
N GLU A 126 4.63 -1.63 5.17
CA GLU A 126 4.34 -0.27 4.68
C GLU A 126 2.89 -0.12 4.23
N ASP A 127 2.30 -1.17 3.66
CA ASP A 127 0.94 -1.15 3.16
C ASP A 127 -0.11 -1.12 4.26
N GLN A 128 0.20 -1.71 5.41
CA GLN A 128 -0.68 -1.72 6.58
C GLN A 128 -0.78 -0.35 7.29
N ALA A 129 -0.01 0.66 6.85
CA ALA A 129 -0.09 2.02 7.39
C ALA A 129 -1.24 2.85 6.82
N ASN A 130 -1.89 2.42 5.72
CA ASN A 130 -3.03 3.14 5.16
C ASN A 130 -4.36 2.71 5.80
N PRO A 131 -5.14 3.65 6.40
CA PRO A 131 -6.38 3.31 7.09
C PRO A 131 -7.48 2.73 6.19
N LEU A 132 -7.39 2.87 4.87
CA LEU A 132 -8.36 2.36 3.92
C LEU A 132 -7.88 1.12 3.14
N PHE A 133 -6.71 0.59 3.48
CA PHE A 133 -6.09 -0.54 2.80
C PHE A 133 -7.03 -1.75 2.63
N HIS A 134 -7.76 -2.13 3.67
CA HIS A 134 -8.66 -3.28 3.69
C HIS A 134 -9.85 -3.20 2.69
N THR A 135 -10.11 -2.02 2.12
CA THR A 135 -11.25 -1.84 1.17
C THR A 135 -11.05 -2.57 -0.16
N TRP A 136 -9.89 -3.15 -0.42
CA TRP A 136 -9.61 -3.92 -1.62
C TRP A 136 -10.58 -5.11 -1.79
N SER A 137 -10.87 -5.84 -0.72
CA SER A 137 -11.76 -6.99 -0.78
C SER A 137 -13.21 -6.57 -1.04
N LEU A 138 -13.63 -5.42 -0.50
CA LEU A 138 -14.92 -4.81 -0.82
C LEU A 138 -14.98 -4.42 -2.29
N GLY A 139 -13.87 -3.94 -2.88
CA GLY A 139 -13.76 -3.67 -4.32
C GLY A 139 -14.07 -4.93 -5.15
N VAL A 140 -13.44 -6.05 -4.83
CA VAL A 140 -13.68 -7.34 -5.50
C VAL A 140 -15.15 -7.79 -5.35
N GLU A 141 -15.73 -7.67 -4.15
CA GLU A 141 -17.14 -7.99 -3.91
C GLU A 141 -18.10 -7.13 -4.75
N GLU A 142 -17.89 -5.81 -4.76
CA GLU A 142 -18.77 -4.89 -5.49
C GLU A 142 -18.65 -5.08 -7.01
N GLN A 143 -17.46 -5.36 -7.53
CA GLN A 143 -17.28 -5.72 -8.94
C GLN A 143 -18.11 -6.97 -9.30
N TYR A 144 -18.11 -7.98 -8.44
CA TYR A 144 -18.94 -9.17 -8.59
C TYR A 144 -20.44 -8.81 -8.54
N TYR A 145 -20.85 -7.95 -7.61
CA TYR A 145 -22.25 -7.52 -7.46
C TYR A 145 -22.76 -6.66 -8.62
N ILE A 146 -21.87 -5.98 -9.34
CA ILE A 146 -22.22 -5.25 -10.56
C ILE A 146 -22.46 -6.23 -11.71
N VAL A 147 -21.57 -7.21 -11.88
CA VAL A 147 -21.57 -8.07 -13.07
C VAL A 147 -22.59 -9.21 -12.99
N ILE A 148 -22.65 -9.91 -11.86
CA ILE A 148 -23.41 -11.17 -11.75
C ILE A 148 -24.93 -10.99 -11.92
N PRO A 149 -25.60 -9.99 -11.33
CA PRO A 149 -27.04 -9.82 -11.53
C PRO A 149 -27.42 -9.57 -13.00
N LEU A 150 -26.58 -8.82 -13.73
CA LEU A 150 -26.76 -8.56 -15.15
C LEU A 150 -26.65 -9.85 -15.97
N LEU A 151 -25.61 -10.65 -15.69
CA LEU A 151 -25.42 -11.92 -16.38
C LEU A 151 -26.52 -12.93 -16.05
N LEU A 152 -26.93 -13.05 -14.79
CA LEU A 152 -28.05 -13.92 -14.41
C LEU A 152 -29.36 -13.50 -15.05
N MET A 153 -29.62 -12.21 -15.20
CA MET A 153 -30.80 -11.69 -15.90
C MET A 153 -30.77 -12.05 -17.41
N LEU A 154 -29.61 -11.96 -18.06
CA LEU A 154 -29.44 -12.38 -19.45
C LEU A 154 -29.65 -13.89 -19.62
N LEU A 155 -29.18 -14.68 -18.67
CA LEU A 155 -29.33 -16.13 -18.64
C LEU A 155 -30.72 -16.59 -18.18
N ALA A 156 -31.57 -15.70 -17.66
CA ALA A 156 -32.89 -16.03 -17.09
C ALA A 156 -33.88 -16.69 -18.08
N ARG A 157 -33.65 -16.53 -19.38
CA ARG A 157 -34.42 -17.21 -20.43
C ARG A 157 -33.99 -18.66 -20.66
N GLY A 158 -32.86 -19.09 -20.07
CA GLY A 158 -32.31 -20.43 -20.20
C GLY A 158 -32.80 -21.41 -19.13
N LYS A 159 -32.49 -22.71 -19.30
CA LYS A 159 -32.73 -23.75 -18.29
C LYS A 159 -31.73 -23.57 -17.14
N ASN A 160 -32.08 -24.06 -15.94
CA ASN A 160 -31.21 -24.04 -14.75
C ASN A 160 -29.80 -24.64 -14.99
N ALA A 161 -29.61 -25.47 -16.00
CA ALA A 161 -28.33 -25.99 -16.42
C ALA A 161 -27.36 -24.86 -16.87
N PHE A 162 -27.87 -23.78 -17.48
CA PHE A 162 -27.03 -22.64 -17.89
C PHE A 162 -26.39 -21.93 -16.70
N TYR A 163 -27.12 -21.71 -15.60
CA TYR A 163 -26.55 -21.11 -14.39
C TYR A 163 -25.44 -21.97 -13.81
N LEU A 164 -25.69 -23.30 -13.73
CA LEU A 164 -24.70 -24.24 -13.21
C LEU A 164 -23.44 -24.25 -14.08
N THR A 165 -23.59 -24.39 -15.40
CA THR A 165 -22.47 -24.37 -16.35
C THR A 165 -21.71 -23.05 -16.28
N PHE A 166 -22.41 -21.92 -16.19
CA PHE A 166 -21.79 -20.60 -16.06
C PHE A 166 -20.91 -20.49 -14.81
N PHE A 167 -21.43 -20.84 -13.63
CA PHE A 167 -20.63 -20.74 -12.41
C PHE A 167 -19.51 -21.78 -12.32
N ILE A 168 -19.67 -22.96 -12.91
CA ILE A 168 -18.57 -23.94 -13.06
C ILE A 168 -17.47 -23.34 -13.97
N ALA A 169 -17.86 -22.69 -15.06
CA ALA A 169 -16.88 -22.03 -15.94
C ALA A 169 -16.16 -20.88 -15.23
N VAL A 170 -16.87 -20.02 -14.50
CA VAL A 170 -16.25 -18.93 -13.71
C VAL A 170 -15.28 -19.52 -12.68
N PHE A 171 -15.70 -20.56 -11.95
CA PHE A 171 -14.85 -21.26 -10.98
C PHE A 171 -13.57 -21.81 -11.64
N ALA A 172 -13.72 -22.57 -12.72
CA ALA A 172 -12.59 -23.20 -13.41
C ALA A 172 -11.63 -22.18 -14.03
N LEU A 173 -12.16 -21.16 -14.72
CA LEU A 173 -11.34 -20.11 -15.33
C LEU A 173 -10.59 -19.29 -14.27
N SER A 174 -11.23 -18.98 -13.15
CA SER A 174 -10.60 -18.25 -12.05
C SER A 174 -9.49 -19.06 -11.38
N LEU A 175 -9.67 -20.37 -11.16
CA LEU A 175 -8.59 -21.24 -10.68
C LEU A 175 -7.44 -21.36 -11.67
N MET A 176 -7.73 -21.44 -12.97
CA MET A 176 -6.68 -21.42 -14.01
C MET A 176 -5.89 -20.10 -13.96
N THR A 177 -6.55 -18.98 -13.67
CA THR A 177 -5.87 -17.68 -13.54
C THR A 177 -4.86 -17.67 -12.40
N ILE A 178 -5.15 -18.32 -11.26
CA ILE A 178 -4.18 -18.45 -10.15
C ILE A 178 -2.92 -19.19 -10.61
N VAL A 179 -3.09 -20.31 -11.34
CA VAL A 179 -1.96 -21.09 -11.85
C VAL A 179 -1.14 -20.28 -12.85
N TYR A 180 -1.80 -19.48 -13.70
CA TYR A 180 -1.12 -18.65 -14.69
C TYR A 180 -0.40 -17.44 -14.07
N ALA A 181 -0.98 -16.89 -13.00
CA ALA A 181 -0.44 -15.75 -12.25
C ALA A 181 0.57 -16.17 -11.16
N SER A 182 1.11 -17.40 -11.21
CA SER A 182 2.09 -17.88 -10.22
C SER A 182 3.36 -17.03 -10.13
N ASN A 183 3.69 -16.30 -11.21
CA ASN A 183 4.82 -15.37 -11.27
C ASN A 183 4.45 -13.92 -10.89
N ASP A 184 3.18 -13.65 -10.60
CA ASP A 184 2.66 -12.34 -10.17
C ASP A 184 1.74 -12.52 -8.95
N PRO A 185 2.32 -12.63 -7.75
CA PRO A 185 1.57 -12.85 -6.51
C PRO A 185 0.54 -11.76 -6.22
N ASP A 186 0.84 -10.50 -6.57
CA ASP A 186 -0.05 -9.37 -6.34
C ASP A 186 -1.28 -9.44 -7.24
N PHE A 187 -1.11 -9.80 -8.51
CA PHE A 187 -2.24 -10.09 -9.39
C PHE A 187 -3.11 -11.22 -8.83
N ALA A 188 -2.48 -12.32 -8.43
CA ALA A 188 -3.17 -13.47 -7.86
C ALA A 188 -3.97 -13.10 -6.60
N PHE A 189 -3.47 -12.18 -5.80
CA PHE A 189 -4.10 -11.77 -4.54
C PHE A 189 -5.22 -10.75 -4.73
N TYR A 190 -5.01 -9.69 -5.52
CA TYR A 190 -5.91 -8.54 -5.58
C TYR A 190 -6.96 -8.60 -6.68
N MET A 191 -6.70 -9.31 -7.79
CA MET A 191 -7.57 -9.19 -8.96
C MET A 191 -8.79 -10.13 -8.88
N ILE A 192 -9.94 -9.61 -9.31
CA ILE A 192 -11.20 -10.39 -9.31
C ILE A 192 -11.07 -11.68 -10.13
N PHE A 193 -10.27 -11.68 -11.20
CA PHE A 193 -10.11 -12.84 -12.08
C PHE A 193 -9.52 -14.05 -11.36
N SER A 194 -8.65 -13.85 -10.40
CA SER A 194 -8.03 -14.90 -9.57
C SER A 194 -8.84 -15.23 -8.31
N ARG A 195 -9.80 -14.37 -7.93
CA ARG A 195 -10.58 -14.50 -6.67
C ARG A 195 -12.06 -14.87 -6.91
N ALA A 196 -12.54 -14.78 -8.16
CA ALA A 196 -13.94 -15.04 -8.48
C ALA A 196 -14.41 -16.45 -8.18
N TRP A 197 -13.51 -17.45 -8.11
CA TRP A 197 -13.85 -18.85 -7.79
C TRP A 197 -14.43 -19.02 -6.37
N GLU A 198 -14.03 -18.20 -5.41
CA GLU A 198 -14.57 -18.21 -4.03
C GLU A 198 -16.03 -17.74 -4.02
N LEU A 199 -16.30 -16.64 -4.70
CA LEU A 199 -17.66 -16.12 -4.91
C LEU A 199 -18.51 -17.08 -5.73
N ALA A 200 -17.91 -17.69 -6.78
CA ALA A 200 -18.57 -18.71 -7.62
C ALA A 200 -18.90 -19.97 -6.81
N THR A 201 -18.03 -20.39 -5.88
CA THR A 201 -18.33 -21.49 -4.94
C THR A 201 -19.60 -21.19 -4.17
N GLY A 202 -19.72 -19.99 -3.58
CA GLY A 202 -20.94 -19.56 -2.90
C GLY A 202 -22.17 -19.59 -3.81
N SER A 203 -22.03 -19.17 -5.06
CA SER A 203 -23.10 -19.18 -6.05
C SER A 203 -23.53 -20.62 -6.44
N LEU A 204 -22.57 -21.53 -6.57
CA LEU A 204 -22.86 -22.95 -6.80
C LEU A 204 -23.62 -23.56 -5.63
N LEU A 205 -23.26 -23.22 -4.38
CA LEU A 205 -24.00 -23.67 -3.18
C LEU A 205 -25.46 -23.19 -3.22
N ALA A 206 -25.71 -21.94 -3.63
CA ALA A 206 -27.06 -21.41 -3.77
C ALA A 206 -27.90 -22.23 -4.76
N LEU A 207 -27.30 -22.66 -5.89
CA LEU A 207 -27.97 -23.50 -6.88
C LEU A 207 -28.24 -24.93 -6.39
N VAL A 208 -27.28 -25.54 -5.69
CA VAL A 208 -27.39 -26.90 -5.13
C VAL A 208 -28.48 -26.92 -4.06
N MET A 209 -28.43 -26.04 -3.08
CA MET A 209 -29.39 -26.00 -1.95
C MET A 209 -30.82 -25.71 -2.41
N ARG A 210 -30.98 -25.09 -3.56
CA ARG A 210 -32.28 -24.84 -4.14
C ARG A 210 -32.92 -26.09 -4.77
N LYS A 211 -32.11 -26.94 -5.41
CA LYS A 211 -32.57 -28.16 -6.09
C LYS A 211 -32.73 -29.35 -5.18
N THR A 212 -31.89 -29.40 -4.15
CA THR A 212 -31.80 -30.54 -3.24
C THR A 212 -32.14 -30.12 -1.82
N GLN A 213 -33.00 -30.88 -1.15
CA GLN A 213 -33.14 -30.76 0.30
C GLN A 213 -31.91 -31.40 0.93
N VAL A 214 -30.86 -30.56 1.10
CA VAL A 214 -29.63 -31.01 1.78
C VAL A 214 -29.98 -31.26 3.24
N GLN A 215 -29.81 -32.51 3.68
CA GLN A 215 -30.01 -32.87 5.08
C GLN A 215 -28.90 -32.27 5.93
N SER A 216 -29.28 -31.73 7.10
CA SER A 216 -28.29 -31.25 8.06
C SER A 216 -27.38 -32.37 8.53
N ASN A 217 -26.09 -32.09 8.66
CA ASN A 217 -25.09 -33.05 9.13
C ASN A 217 -24.09 -32.36 10.05
N ASP A 218 -24.12 -32.71 11.33
CA ASP A 218 -23.31 -32.06 12.33
C ASP A 218 -21.80 -32.32 12.15
N THR A 219 -21.45 -33.55 11.75
CA THR A 219 -20.05 -33.93 11.50
C THR A 219 -19.46 -33.10 10.36
N LEU A 220 -20.15 -32.99 9.23
CA LEU A 220 -19.68 -32.20 8.09
C LEU A 220 -19.62 -30.70 8.39
N ALA A 221 -20.61 -30.17 9.14
CA ALA A 221 -20.60 -28.79 9.57
C ALA A 221 -19.42 -28.50 10.53
N THR A 222 -19.15 -29.42 11.47
CA THR A 222 -18.02 -29.31 12.41
C THR A 222 -16.68 -29.40 11.69
N ILE A 223 -16.52 -30.33 10.73
CA ILE A 223 -15.33 -30.40 9.86
C ILE A 223 -15.14 -29.05 9.16
N GLY A 224 -16.21 -28.44 8.64
CA GLY A 224 -16.13 -27.12 8.02
C GLY A 224 -15.57 -26.04 8.95
N ILE A 225 -16.03 -25.97 10.19
CA ILE A 225 -15.48 -25.04 11.20
C ILE A 225 -14.01 -25.35 11.50
N VAL A 226 -13.69 -26.64 11.69
CA VAL A 226 -12.30 -27.07 11.97
C VAL A 226 -11.36 -26.67 10.82
N LEU A 227 -11.75 -26.84 9.55
CA LEU A 227 -10.96 -26.43 8.41
C LEU A 227 -10.70 -24.91 8.39
N ILE A 228 -11.71 -24.09 8.69
CA ILE A 228 -11.57 -22.63 8.78
C ILE A 228 -10.60 -22.26 9.91
N LEU A 229 -10.82 -22.79 11.12
CA LEU A 229 -9.98 -22.47 12.26
C LEU A 229 -8.54 -22.99 12.11
N ALA A 230 -8.37 -24.20 11.58
CA ALA A 230 -7.05 -24.76 11.29
C ALA A 230 -6.30 -23.89 10.26
N SER A 231 -6.96 -23.43 9.20
CA SER A 231 -6.35 -22.49 8.25
C SER A 231 -5.90 -21.20 8.92
N ALA A 232 -6.71 -20.63 9.82
CA ALA A 232 -6.36 -19.41 10.53
C ALA A 232 -5.18 -19.56 11.51
N LEU A 233 -4.98 -20.78 12.06
CA LEU A 233 -3.93 -21.07 13.04
C LEU A 233 -2.63 -21.57 12.39
N LEU A 234 -2.72 -22.24 11.21
CA LEU A 234 -1.59 -22.94 10.60
C LEU A 234 -1.01 -22.23 9.38
N PHE A 235 -1.76 -21.32 8.76
CA PHE A 235 -1.22 -20.59 7.61
C PHE A 235 -0.32 -19.46 8.09
N GLU A 236 0.81 -19.33 7.41
CA GLU A 236 1.78 -18.27 7.66
C GLU A 236 1.54 -17.06 6.74
N LYS A 237 2.07 -15.91 7.12
CA LYS A 237 2.16 -14.72 6.28
C LYS A 237 3.18 -14.99 5.16
N SER A 238 2.75 -15.56 4.05
CA SER A 238 3.63 -15.78 2.90
C SER A 238 3.16 -14.96 1.70
N GLN A 239 4.10 -14.63 0.81
CA GLN A 239 3.78 -13.96 -0.47
C GLN A 239 2.85 -14.82 -1.36
N ASP A 240 2.78 -16.13 -1.10
CA ASP A 240 1.91 -17.08 -1.80
C ASP A 240 0.46 -17.09 -1.28
N GLY A 241 0.06 -16.08 -0.51
CA GLY A 241 -1.23 -16.01 0.22
C GLY A 241 -2.51 -16.14 -0.60
N ALA A 242 -2.45 -16.08 -1.92
CA ALA A 242 -3.57 -16.33 -2.84
C ALA A 242 -3.49 -17.69 -3.54
N GLY A 243 -2.69 -18.60 -3.04
CA GLY A 243 -2.45 -19.91 -3.63
C GLY A 243 -3.62 -20.90 -3.46
N ILE A 244 -3.39 -22.11 -3.98
CA ILE A 244 -4.36 -23.23 -3.94
C ILE A 244 -4.72 -23.65 -2.51
N THR A 245 -3.93 -23.25 -1.52
CA THR A 245 -4.17 -23.49 -0.08
C THR A 245 -5.48 -22.87 0.41
N LEU A 246 -5.95 -21.80 -0.21
CA LEU A 246 -7.25 -21.16 0.09
C LEU A 246 -8.45 -22.06 -0.20
N LEU A 247 -8.28 -23.18 -0.94
CA LEU A 247 -9.32 -24.20 -1.07
C LEU A 247 -9.77 -24.74 0.29
N VAL A 248 -8.88 -24.83 1.29
CA VAL A 248 -9.20 -25.39 2.60
C VAL A 248 -10.28 -24.55 3.32
N PRO A 249 -10.11 -23.25 3.58
CA PRO A 249 -11.14 -22.42 4.22
C PRO A 249 -12.39 -22.25 3.35
N VAL A 250 -12.27 -22.25 2.01
CA VAL A 250 -13.42 -22.17 1.09
C VAL A 250 -14.26 -23.44 1.17
N ILE A 251 -13.66 -24.63 1.15
CA ILE A 251 -14.36 -25.89 1.38
C ILE A 251 -14.98 -25.91 2.78
N GLY A 252 -14.25 -25.46 3.80
CA GLY A 252 -14.77 -25.31 5.15
C GLY A 252 -16.04 -24.47 5.20
N SER A 253 -16.02 -23.30 4.54
CA SER A 253 -17.18 -22.40 4.42
C SER A 253 -18.35 -23.05 3.70
N ALA A 254 -18.06 -23.77 2.61
CA ALA A 254 -19.07 -24.51 1.85
C ALA A 254 -19.77 -25.58 2.71
N LEU A 255 -19.00 -26.34 3.47
CA LEU A 255 -19.54 -27.37 4.38
C LEU A 255 -20.43 -26.75 5.47
N VAL A 256 -20.02 -25.64 6.07
CA VAL A 256 -20.86 -24.93 7.07
C VAL A 256 -22.15 -24.45 6.43
N ILE A 257 -22.10 -23.80 5.26
CA ILE A 257 -23.30 -23.28 4.57
C ILE A 257 -24.26 -24.41 4.20
N LEU A 258 -23.75 -25.55 3.74
CA LEU A 258 -24.56 -26.70 3.33
C LEU A 258 -25.20 -27.44 4.52
N PHE A 259 -24.44 -27.70 5.56
CA PHE A 259 -24.79 -28.70 6.57
C PHE A 259 -25.13 -28.14 7.96
N ALA A 260 -24.74 -26.89 8.28
CA ALA A 260 -25.16 -26.28 9.55
C ALA A 260 -26.62 -25.88 9.50
N SER A 261 -27.37 -26.25 10.55
CA SER A 261 -28.77 -25.90 10.71
C SER A 261 -29.11 -25.69 12.19
N LYS A 262 -30.28 -25.12 12.47
CA LYS A 262 -30.78 -24.95 13.85
C LYS A 262 -30.99 -26.25 14.62
N ASP A 263 -31.01 -27.38 13.91
CA ASP A 263 -31.30 -28.70 14.48
C ASP A 263 -30.03 -29.42 14.95
N ASN A 264 -28.86 -29.04 14.44
CA ASN A 264 -27.59 -29.64 14.83
C ASN A 264 -26.77 -28.78 15.78
N VAL A 265 -25.75 -29.35 16.44
CA VAL A 265 -24.94 -28.69 17.48
C VAL A 265 -24.16 -27.51 16.89
N CYS A 266 -23.50 -27.70 15.75
CA CYS A 266 -22.73 -26.66 15.07
C CYS A 266 -23.62 -25.45 14.73
N GLY A 267 -24.77 -25.68 14.12
CA GLY A 267 -25.70 -24.60 13.78
C GLY A 267 -26.30 -23.91 15.02
N LYS A 268 -26.57 -24.66 16.12
CA LYS A 268 -27.01 -24.06 17.39
C LYS A 268 -25.94 -23.12 17.97
N LEU A 269 -24.67 -23.52 17.96
CA LEU A 269 -23.56 -22.70 18.44
C LEU A 269 -23.41 -21.44 17.59
N LEU A 270 -23.44 -21.54 16.26
CA LEU A 270 -23.40 -20.41 15.34
C LEU A 270 -24.62 -19.49 15.48
N SER A 271 -25.77 -20.02 15.94
CA SER A 271 -27.02 -19.28 16.13
C SER A 271 -27.17 -18.68 17.52
N LEU A 272 -26.16 -18.77 18.40
CA LEU A 272 -26.19 -18.11 19.71
C LEU A 272 -26.36 -16.58 19.53
N LYS A 273 -27.22 -15.96 20.31
CA LYS A 273 -27.63 -14.56 20.14
C LYS A 273 -26.47 -13.59 20.07
N TRP A 274 -25.45 -13.78 20.88
CA TRP A 274 -24.27 -12.93 20.88
C TRP A 274 -23.32 -13.20 19.69
N VAL A 275 -23.23 -14.45 19.20
CA VAL A 275 -22.49 -14.77 17.96
C VAL A 275 -23.18 -14.13 16.76
N VAL A 276 -24.48 -14.31 16.64
CA VAL A 276 -25.31 -13.68 15.59
C VAL A 276 -25.21 -12.16 15.65
N PHE A 277 -25.17 -11.58 16.87
CA PHE A 277 -25.00 -10.15 17.02
C PHE A 277 -23.69 -9.65 16.42
N VAL A 278 -22.55 -10.33 16.68
CA VAL A 278 -21.25 -10.01 16.05
C VAL A 278 -21.36 -10.11 14.52
N GLY A 279 -22.01 -11.15 14.00
CA GLY A 279 -22.27 -11.31 12.56
C GLY A 279 -23.12 -10.19 11.97
N LEU A 280 -24.10 -9.68 12.70
CA LEU A 280 -24.95 -8.58 12.27
C LEU A 280 -24.19 -7.24 12.17
N ILE A 281 -23.24 -6.99 13.08
CA ILE A 281 -22.39 -5.79 13.07
C ILE A 281 -21.07 -6.00 12.30
N SER A 282 -20.86 -7.18 11.68
CA SER A 282 -19.60 -7.55 11.04
C SER A 282 -19.14 -6.57 9.96
N TYR A 283 -20.06 -5.92 9.25
CA TYR A 283 -19.71 -4.92 8.25
C TYR A 283 -19.12 -3.65 8.89
N SER A 284 -19.73 -3.17 9.98
CA SER A 284 -19.20 -2.05 10.76
C SER A 284 -17.83 -2.40 11.37
N LEU A 285 -17.69 -3.62 11.94
CA LEU A 285 -16.41 -4.12 12.48
C LEU A 285 -15.33 -4.18 11.40
N TYR A 286 -15.68 -4.70 10.22
CA TYR A 286 -14.76 -4.79 9.09
C TYR A 286 -14.31 -3.43 8.57
N LEU A 287 -15.19 -2.45 8.50
CA LEU A 287 -14.81 -1.12 8.02
C LEU A 287 -13.95 -0.33 9.03
N TRP A 288 -14.15 -0.50 10.33
CA TRP A 288 -13.45 0.27 11.36
C TRP A 288 -12.15 -0.35 11.85
N HIS A 289 -11.92 -1.68 11.64
CA HIS A 289 -10.77 -2.33 12.28
C HIS A 289 -9.42 -1.77 11.83
N ILE A 290 -9.19 -1.53 10.53
CA ILE A 290 -7.93 -0.95 10.04
C ILE A 290 -7.81 0.53 10.40
N PRO A 291 -8.79 1.42 10.11
CA PRO A 291 -8.68 2.83 10.49
C PRO A 291 -8.36 3.01 11.98
N LEU A 292 -9.09 2.33 12.83
CA LEU A 292 -8.87 2.44 14.28
C LEU A 292 -7.49 1.91 14.69
N PHE A 293 -7.03 0.78 14.12
CA PHE A 293 -5.73 0.19 14.41
C PHE A 293 -4.59 1.11 13.97
N VAL A 294 -4.67 1.62 12.73
CA VAL A 294 -3.65 2.50 12.14
C VAL A 294 -3.51 3.78 12.94
N PHE A 295 -4.62 4.47 13.24
CA PHE A 295 -4.55 5.71 14.01
C PHE A 295 -4.14 5.48 15.47
N TYR A 296 -4.59 4.39 16.10
CA TYR A 296 -4.16 4.05 17.44
C TYR A 296 -2.65 3.76 17.50
N ARG A 297 -2.13 2.94 16.60
CA ARG A 297 -0.70 2.67 16.48
C ARG A 297 0.10 3.93 16.17
N TYR A 298 -0.42 4.79 15.30
CA TYR A 298 0.22 6.07 14.97
C TYR A 298 0.37 6.97 16.20
N MET A 299 -0.67 7.04 17.04
CA MET A 299 -0.65 7.87 18.25
C MET A 299 0.24 7.32 19.36
N LEU A 300 0.43 5.99 19.44
CA LEU A 300 1.32 5.36 20.43
C LEU A 300 2.81 5.54 20.13
N GLY A 301 3.18 5.83 18.90
CA GLY A 301 4.59 5.86 18.48
C GLY A 301 5.19 4.47 18.23
N ALA A 302 6.46 4.45 17.79
CA ALA A 302 7.14 3.21 17.36
C ALA A 302 7.54 2.26 18.51
N THR A 303 7.60 2.76 19.74
CA THR A 303 8.16 2.06 20.89
C THR A 303 7.13 1.44 21.83
N GLN A 304 5.84 1.72 21.64
CA GLN A 304 4.77 1.22 22.52
C GLN A 304 3.96 0.13 21.83
N ASP A 305 3.73 -0.95 22.56
CA ASP A 305 2.89 -2.04 22.07
C ASP A 305 1.41 -1.65 22.13
N VAL A 306 0.67 -2.05 21.09
CA VAL A 306 -0.79 -1.87 21.03
C VAL A 306 -1.46 -2.69 22.11
N ASN A 307 -2.20 -2.06 23.01
CA ASN A 307 -3.06 -2.79 23.93
C ASN A 307 -4.25 -3.37 23.16
N ILE A 308 -4.14 -4.64 22.79
CA ILE A 308 -5.12 -5.34 21.96
C ILE A 308 -6.51 -5.36 22.61
N SER A 309 -6.59 -5.51 23.93
CA SER A 309 -7.89 -5.51 24.63
C SER A 309 -8.59 -4.17 24.55
N LEU A 310 -7.86 -3.07 24.73
CA LEU A 310 -8.39 -1.71 24.58
C LEU A 310 -8.82 -1.44 23.14
N TYR A 311 -7.99 -1.83 22.17
CA TYR A 311 -8.31 -1.73 20.74
C TYR A 311 -9.60 -2.47 20.40
N ILE A 312 -9.75 -3.74 20.82
CA ILE A 312 -10.94 -4.54 20.54
C ILE A 312 -12.17 -3.91 21.20
N ALA A 313 -12.07 -3.47 22.45
CA ALA A 313 -13.18 -2.80 23.14
C ALA A 313 -13.64 -1.53 22.40
N ALA A 314 -12.70 -0.66 22.03
CA ALA A 314 -12.97 0.56 21.27
C ALA A 314 -13.58 0.25 19.89
N LEU A 315 -13.07 -0.78 19.19
CA LEU A 315 -13.59 -1.24 17.91
C LEU A 315 -15.06 -1.69 18.02
N PHE A 316 -15.39 -2.51 19.03
CA PHE A 316 -16.76 -2.97 19.23
C PHE A 316 -17.71 -1.82 19.57
N ILE A 317 -17.29 -0.90 20.44
CA ILE A 317 -18.08 0.29 20.80
C ILE A 317 -18.36 1.14 19.56
N LEU A 318 -17.31 1.52 18.80
CA LEU A 318 -17.44 2.33 17.60
C LEU A 318 -18.32 1.64 16.54
N SER A 319 -18.09 0.35 16.31
CA SER A 319 -18.85 -0.44 15.36
C SER A 319 -20.32 -0.59 15.75
N TYR A 320 -20.63 -0.77 17.05
CA TYR A 320 -22.01 -0.80 17.54
C TYR A 320 -22.72 0.54 17.30
N PHE A 321 -22.06 1.67 17.62
CA PHE A 321 -22.65 3.00 17.40
C PHE A 321 -22.91 3.27 15.92
N THR A 322 -21.95 3.00 15.06
CA THR A 322 -22.10 3.23 13.61
C THR A 322 -23.11 2.26 12.98
N TRP A 323 -23.15 1.00 13.41
CA TRP A 323 -24.21 0.07 13.02
C TRP A 323 -25.59 0.57 13.47
N ARG A 324 -25.74 1.03 14.72
CA ARG A 324 -27.02 1.44 15.31
C ARG A 324 -27.57 2.72 14.68
N PHE A 325 -26.70 3.70 14.43
CA PHE A 325 -27.10 5.05 14.04
C PHE A 325 -26.90 5.36 12.54
N VAL A 326 -26.03 4.62 11.83
CA VAL A 326 -25.81 4.80 10.41
C VAL A 326 -26.30 3.57 9.63
N GLU A 327 -25.70 2.40 9.78
CA GLU A 327 -26.00 1.24 8.93
C GLU A 327 -27.49 0.84 9.02
N LYS A 328 -27.99 0.59 10.23
CA LYS A 328 -29.37 0.10 10.43
C LYS A 328 -30.46 1.06 9.94
N PRO A 329 -30.41 2.39 10.19
CA PRO A 329 -31.39 3.33 9.69
C PRO A 329 -31.39 3.43 8.16
N PHE A 330 -30.21 3.56 7.54
CA PHE A 330 -30.10 3.71 6.09
C PHE A 330 -30.53 2.45 5.33
N ARG A 331 -30.28 1.26 5.90
CA ARG A 331 -30.72 -0.03 5.36
C ARG A 331 -32.24 -0.19 5.35
N SER A 332 -32.96 0.50 6.23
CA SER A 332 -34.42 0.41 6.36
C SER A 332 -35.13 1.42 5.43
N ARG A 333 -35.88 0.91 4.43
CA ARG A 333 -36.73 1.75 3.56
C ARG A 333 -37.82 2.51 4.33
N LYS A 334 -38.24 1.98 5.49
CA LYS A 334 -39.23 2.65 6.36
C LYS A 334 -38.62 3.79 7.17
N ALA A 335 -37.34 3.66 7.59
CA ALA A 335 -36.69 4.67 8.41
C ALA A 335 -36.10 5.82 7.58
N THR A 336 -35.62 5.57 6.36
CA THR A 336 -34.92 6.56 5.55
C THR A 336 -35.41 6.50 4.09
N SER A 337 -35.84 7.64 3.55
CA SER A 337 -36.26 7.73 2.15
C SER A 337 -35.08 7.60 1.18
N MET A 338 -35.34 7.17 -0.07
CA MET A 338 -34.25 7.09 -1.06
C MET A 338 -33.68 8.48 -1.40
N ARG A 339 -34.53 9.53 -1.38
CA ARG A 339 -34.07 10.92 -1.57
C ARG A 339 -33.03 11.31 -0.51
N THR A 340 -33.27 10.96 0.77
CA THR A 340 -32.34 11.22 1.86
C THR A 340 -31.04 10.42 1.69
N VAL A 341 -31.12 9.13 1.30
CA VAL A 341 -29.94 8.31 1.01
C VAL A 341 -29.12 8.93 -0.10
N SER A 342 -29.76 9.26 -1.24
CA SER A 342 -29.06 9.89 -2.37
C SER A 342 -28.42 11.22 -1.99
N ALA A 343 -29.14 12.07 -1.24
CA ALA A 343 -28.61 13.36 -0.79
C ALA A 343 -27.35 13.19 0.07
N VAL A 344 -27.37 12.28 1.06
CA VAL A 344 -26.21 12.01 1.92
C VAL A 344 -25.06 11.39 1.13
N VAL A 345 -25.35 10.44 0.24
CA VAL A 345 -24.33 9.82 -0.61
C VAL A 345 -23.66 10.87 -1.49
N VAL A 346 -24.43 11.71 -2.19
CA VAL A 346 -23.87 12.77 -3.05
C VAL A 346 -23.09 13.80 -2.23
N LEU A 347 -23.65 14.25 -1.09
CA LEU A 347 -23.02 15.23 -0.20
C LEU A 347 -21.66 14.77 0.33
N LEU A 348 -21.47 13.50 0.60
CA LEU A 348 -20.19 12.95 1.06
C LEU A 348 -19.28 12.55 -0.10
N THR A 349 -19.82 11.96 -1.16
CA THR A 349 -19.03 11.45 -2.28
C THR A 349 -18.33 12.58 -3.05
N LEU A 350 -19.06 13.65 -3.41
CA LEU A 350 -18.49 14.72 -4.23
C LEU A 350 -17.29 15.41 -3.56
N PRO A 351 -17.36 15.86 -2.29
CA PRO A 351 -16.20 16.43 -1.63
C PRO A 351 -15.04 15.43 -1.50
N LEU A 352 -15.31 14.18 -1.12
CA LEU A 352 -14.25 13.17 -0.95
C LEU A 352 -13.52 12.88 -2.26
N LEU A 353 -14.26 12.75 -3.38
CA LEU A 353 -13.64 12.60 -4.71
C LEU A 353 -12.84 13.85 -5.09
N THR A 354 -13.43 15.04 -4.91
CA THR A 354 -12.78 16.31 -5.26
C THR A 354 -11.49 16.51 -4.45
N PHE A 355 -11.57 16.42 -3.13
CA PHE A 355 -10.39 16.60 -2.26
C PHE A 355 -9.38 15.48 -2.41
N GLY A 356 -9.81 14.24 -2.67
CA GLY A 356 -8.90 13.13 -2.95
C GLY A 356 -8.10 13.35 -4.23
N VAL A 357 -8.75 13.81 -5.31
CA VAL A 357 -8.08 14.12 -6.59
C VAL A 357 -7.17 15.34 -6.47
N ILE A 358 -7.66 16.43 -5.89
CA ILE A 358 -6.87 17.65 -5.67
C ILE A 358 -5.68 17.36 -4.74
N GLY A 359 -5.89 16.59 -3.67
CA GLY A 359 -4.83 16.16 -2.76
C GLY A 359 -3.75 15.35 -3.47
N HIS A 360 -4.15 14.49 -4.41
CA HIS A 360 -3.20 13.75 -5.24
C HIS A 360 -2.38 14.69 -6.13
N GLN A 361 -3.01 15.64 -6.81
CA GLN A 361 -2.35 16.58 -7.71
C GLN A 361 -1.41 17.55 -6.97
N ASN A 362 -1.80 17.97 -5.77
CA ASN A 362 -1.02 18.91 -4.94
C ASN A 362 -0.09 18.21 -3.93
N GLY A 363 0.27 16.94 -4.13
CA GLY A 363 1.22 16.22 -3.29
C GLY A 363 0.81 16.11 -1.82
N GLY A 364 -0.50 16.08 -1.51
CA GLY A 364 -1.06 15.97 -0.15
C GLY A 364 -1.08 17.28 0.63
N PHE A 365 -1.05 18.42 -0.05
CA PHE A 365 -1.10 19.78 0.53
C PHE A 365 0.06 20.06 1.50
N PRO A 366 1.31 20.02 1.04
CA PRO A 366 2.47 20.31 1.90
C PRO A 366 2.47 21.76 2.40
N GLU A 367 1.89 22.70 1.65
CA GLU A 367 1.77 24.12 1.99
C GLU A 367 0.96 24.42 3.26
N ARG A 368 0.23 23.43 3.79
CA ARG A 368 -0.53 23.58 5.06
C ARG A 368 0.36 23.77 6.29
N SER A 369 1.66 23.51 6.20
CA SER A 369 2.63 23.71 7.28
C SER A 369 4.02 23.95 6.73
N ALA A 370 4.75 24.92 7.29
CA ALA A 370 6.17 25.16 6.94
C ALA A 370 7.04 23.90 7.15
N PHE A 371 6.71 23.07 8.13
CA PHE A 371 7.38 21.79 8.33
C PHE A 371 7.12 20.82 7.16
N PHE A 372 5.89 20.71 6.70
CA PHE A 372 5.55 19.84 5.59
C PHE A 372 6.16 20.29 4.26
N GLU A 373 6.21 21.59 4.06
CA GLU A 373 6.88 22.17 2.89
C GLU A 373 8.37 21.81 2.87
N ALA A 374 9.02 21.89 4.04
CA ALA A 374 10.42 21.52 4.19
C ALA A 374 10.68 19.99 4.05
N MET A 375 9.64 19.18 4.20
CA MET A 375 9.67 17.70 4.09
C MET A 375 9.26 17.21 2.69
N ARG A 376 9.10 18.09 1.70
CA ARG A 376 8.88 17.65 0.32
C ARG A 376 10.02 16.75 -0.14
N VAL A 377 9.67 15.70 -0.87
CA VAL A 377 10.65 14.82 -1.48
C VAL A 377 11.54 15.63 -2.42
N ASN A 378 12.85 15.50 -2.24
CA ASN A 378 13.82 16.23 -3.03
C ASN A 378 14.16 15.48 -4.33
N ASN A 379 13.37 15.70 -5.36
CA ASN A 379 13.53 15.08 -6.68
C ASN A 379 14.40 15.93 -7.64
N GLY A 380 15.28 16.76 -7.12
CA GLY A 380 16.09 17.65 -7.96
C GLY A 380 15.25 18.67 -8.72
N TYR A 381 15.27 18.63 -10.05
CA TYR A 381 14.44 19.50 -10.91
C TYR A 381 12.98 19.04 -11.03
N GLY A 382 12.65 17.85 -10.54
CA GLY A 382 11.30 17.32 -10.53
C GLY A 382 11.18 15.92 -11.12
N LEU A 383 9.97 15.36 -11.04
CA LEU A 383 9.68 14.02 -11.52
C LEU A 383 9.81 13.88 -13.05
N ASP A 384 9.61 14.97 -13.79
CA ASP A 384 9.77 14.97 -15.26
C ASP A 384 11.23 14.71 -15.69
N CYS A 385 12.17 14.88 -14.76
CA CYS A 385 13.59 14.58 -14.98
C CYS A 385 14.00 13.17 -14.50
N ASN A 386 13.07 12.38 -13.96
CA ASN A 386 13.31 10.97 -13.64
C ASN A 386 13.37 10.15 -14.93
N GLY A 387 14.48 9.47 -15.19
CA GLY A 387 14.72 8.74 -16.44
C GLY A 387 15.23 9.61 -17.60
N ASN A 388 15.54 10.88 -17.35
CA ASN A 388 16.14 11.75 -18.37
C ASN A 388 17.57 11.32 -18.66
N THR A 389 17.89 11.15 -19.95
CA THR A 389 19.20 10.76 -20.44
C THR A 389 19.90 11.84 -21.27
N ASP A 390 19.28 13.00 -21.49
CA ASP A 390 19.76 14.06 -22.37
C ASP A 390 19.93 15.40 -21.64
N VAL A 391 20.76 16.29 -22.22
CA VAL A 391 20.82 17.70 -21.82
C VAL A 391 19.66 18.46 -22.47
N ASN A 392 18.69 18.89 -21.69
CA ASN A 392 17.52 19.62 -22.15
C ASN A 392 17.17 20.76 -21.18
N ASP A 393 16.34 21.70 -21.60
CA ASP A 393 16.00 22.91 -20.84
C ASP A 393 15.19 22.63 -19.55
N VAL A 394 14.57 21.46 -19.43
CA VAL A 394 13.79 21.06 -18.26
C VAL A 394 14.69 20.47 -17.17
N CYS A 395 15.66 19.64 -17.58
CA CYS A 395 16.50 18.84 -16.68
C CYS A 395 17.94 19.37 -16.57
N SER A 396 18.20 20.57 -17.10
CA SER A 396 19.48 21.26 -17.01
C SER A 396 19.29 22.74 -16.63
N SER A 397 20.14 23.26 -15.75
CA SER A 397 20.12 24.68 -15.38
C SER A 397 20.86 25.57 -16.38
N ALA A 398 21.52 24.99 -17.38
CA ALA A 398 22.21 25.72 -18.47
C ALA A 398 22.27 24.87 -19.74
N PRO A 399 22.34 25.51 -20.94
CA PRO A 399 22.46 24.77 -22.20
C PRO A 399 23.75 23.97 -22.34
N GLN A 400 24.82 24.40 -21.65
CA GLN A 400 26.12 23.74 -21.63
C GLN A 400 26.55 23.52 -20.17
N PRO A 401 25.94 22.56 -19.45
CA PRO A 401 26.24 22.30 -18.06
C PRO A 401 27.66 21.76 -17.89
N THR A 402 28.32 22.14 -16.79
CA THR A 402 29.67 21.65 -16.47
C THR A 402 29.64 20.48 -15.48
N ILE A 403 28.52 20.28 -14.79
CA ILE A 403 28.33 19.17 -13.85
C ILE A 403 27.17 18.30 -14.31
N ALA A 404 27.36 16.97 -14.32
CA ALA A 404 26.29 16.00 -14.43
C ALA A 404 26.06 15.33 -13.07
N VAL A 405 24.81 15.23 -12.64
CA VAL A 405 24.41 14.40 -11.50
C VAL A 405 23.87 13.10 -12.05
N LEU A 406 24.61 12.01 -11.86
CA LEU A 406 24.31 10.67 -12.38
C LEU A 406 23.92 9.74 -11.21
N GLY A 407 22.85 8.97 -11.36
CA GLY A 407 22.50 7.96 -10.36
C GLY A 407 21.01 7.77 -10.14
N ASN A 408 20.64 7.47 -8.87
CA ASN A 408 19.28 7.20 -8.47
C ASN A 408 18.71 8.33 -7.58
N SER A 409 17.65 8.03 -6.80
CA SER A 409 17.02 8.98 -5.87
C SER A 409 18.00 9.60 -4.87
N HIS A 410 19.04 8.87 -4.44
CA HIS A 410 20.09 9.42 -3.57
C HIS A 410 20.98 10.45 -4.27
N SER A 411 21.13 10.39 -5.61
CA SER A 411 21.81 11.43 -6.39
C SER A 411 20.91 12.65 -6.64
N MET A 412 19.60 12.43 -6.86
CA MET A 412 18.63 13.52 -7.14
C MET A 412 18.67 14.62 -6.08
N VAL A 413 18.88 14.26 -4.82
CA VAL A 413 18.83 15.20 -3.68
C VAL A 413 19.85 16.32 -3.77
N TYR A 414 20.93 16.14 -4.51
CA TYR A 414 22.00 17.12 -4.66
C TYR A 414 21.77 18.12 -5.80
N VAL A 415 20.96 17.75 -6.80
CA VAL A 415 20.80 18.50 -8.07
C VAL A 415 20.48 19.96 -7.85
N LYS A 416 19.42 20.24 -7.09
CA LYS A 416 18.93 21.61 -6.91
C LYS A 416 19.95 22.48 -6.17
N ARG A 417 20.55 21.95 -5.12
CA ARG A 417 21.57 22.71 -4.37
C ARG A 417 22.83 22.94 -5.18
N LEU A 418 23.30 21.93 -5.91
CA LEU A 418 24.44 22.09 -6.83
C LEU A 418 24.14 23.15 -7.90
N SER A 419 22.94 23.19 -8.47
CA SER A 419 22.58 24.20 -9.46
C SER A 419 22.54 25.62 -8.92
N GLU A 420 22.23 25.81 -7.65
CA GLU A 420 22.24 27.11 -7.00
C GLU A 420 23.65 27.66 -6.75
N VAL A 421 24.63 26.75 -6.53
CA VAL A 421 26.02 27.15 -6.23
C VAL A 421 26.94 27.05 -7.43
N THR A 422 26.48 26.48 -8.56
CA THR A 422 27.26 26.28 -9.78
C THR A 422 26.73 27.16 -10.92
N PRO A 423 27.31 28.33 -11.15
CA PRO A 423 26.85 29.25 -12.21
C PRO A 423 26.91 28.67 -13.63
N THR A 424 27.82 27.73 -13.86
CA THR A 424 28.06 27.09 -15.17
C THR A 424 27.07 25.99 -15.50
N GLY A 425 26.17 25.65 -14.58
CA GLY A 425 25.04 24.75 -14.79
C GLY A 425 25.28 23.29 -14.43
N VAL A 426 24.17 22.66 -14.10
CA VAL A 426 24.05 21.24 -13.68
C VAL A 426 23.01 20.56 -14.53
N VAL A 427 23.26 19.33 -14.99
CA VAL A 427 22.26 18.48 -15.63
C VAL A 427 21.90 17.30 -14.74
N GLN A 428 20.62 16.97 -14.66
CA GLN A 428 20.10 15.81 -13.94
C GLN A 428 19.96 14.63 -14.89
N LEU A 429 20.73 13.56 -14.65
CA LEU A 429 20.70 12.29 -15.35
C LEU A 429 20.47 11.17 -14.30
N THR A 430 19.24 11.08 -13.80
CA THR A 430 18.91 10.20 -12.68
C THR A 430 17.67 9.34 -12.96
N GLN A 431 17.71 8.09 -12.51
CA GLN A 431 16.60 7.13 -12.58
C GLN A 431 16.34 6.56 -11.20
N ASP A 432 15.17 6.85 -10.66
CA ASP A 432 14.76 6.30 -9.36
C ASP A 432 14.76 4.77 -9.34
N SER A 433 15.03 4.20 -8.16
CA SER A 433 15.03 2.74 -7.92
C SER A 433 16.03 1.92 -8.75
N CYS A 434 16.96 2.56 -9.45
CA CYS A 434 18.03 1.90 -10.19
C CYS A 434 19.32 1.84 -9.37
N ALA A 435 19.95 0.66 -9.30
CA ALA A 435 21.32 0.53 -8.82
C ALA A 435 22.27 1.19 -9.82
N VAL A 436 23.24 2.00 -9.34
CA VAL A 436 24.19 2.72 -10.20
C VAL A 436 25.15 1.73 -10.85
N GLY A 437 25.04 1.55 -12.15
CA GLY A 437 25.86 0.59 -12.92
C GLY A 437 25.08 -0.01 -14.11
N TYR A 438 25.73 -0.93 -14.82
CA TYR A 438 25.13 -1.59 -15.98
C TYR A 438 24.43 -2.91 -15.60
N VAL A 439 23.57 -2.87 -14.60
CA VAL A 439 22.81 -4.03 -14.10
C VAL A 439 21.32 -3.75 -14.09
N ASP A 440 20.52 -4.79 -14.30
CA ASP A 440 19.06 -4.76 -14.19
C ASP A 440 18.65 -5.50 -12.88
N ILE A 441 19.05 -4.96 -11.71
CA ILE A 441 18.78 -5.56 -10.41
C ILE A 441 17.37 -5.22 -9.92
N LEU A 442 16.82 -4.10 -10.36
CA LEU A 442 15.47 -3.64 -10.04
C LEU A 442 14.79 -3.20 -11.34
N GLU A 443 13.67 -3.82 -11.70
CA GLU A 443 12.82 -3.35 -12.80
C GLU A 443 11.79 -2.37 -12.22
N ALA A 444 11.93 -1.08 -12.54
CA ALA A 444 10.84 -0.15 -12.39
C ALA A 444 9.80 -0.45 -13.47
N ALA A 445 8.57 -0.79 -13.09
CA ALA A 445 7.49 -1.10 -14.02
C ALA A 445 7.27 0.07 -15.01
N GLY A 446 7.50 -0.18 -16.29
CA GLY A 446 7.18 0.74 -17.40
C GLY A 446 8.25 1.73 -17.83
N SER A 447 9.47 1.69 -17.29
CA SER A 447 10.60 2.53 -17.70
C SER A 447 11.64 1.76 -18.52
N ILE A 448 12.53 2.49 -19.19
CA ILE A 448 13.76 1.95 -19.79
C ILE A 448 14.51 1.14 -18.72
N SER A 449 15.09 -0.03 -19.08
CA SER A 449 15.83 -0.82 -18.09
C SER A 449 16.98 0.01 -17.48
N CYS A 450 17.30 -0.25 -16.21
CA CYS A 450 18.36 0.48 -15.51
C CYS A 450 19.68 0.46 -16.27
N ARG A 451 20.04 -0.68 -16.83
CA ARG A 451 21.23 -0.84 -17.68
C ARG A 451 21.19 0.09 -18.91
N GLN A 452 20.06 0.15 -19.59
CA GLN A 452 19.90 0.99 -20.78
C GLN A 452 19.96 2.48 -20.42
N PHE A 453 19.33 2.87 -19.31
CA PHE A 453 19.38 4.22 -18.79
C PHE A 453 20.83 4.67 -18.53
N PHE A 454 21.61 3.92 -17.74
CA PHE A 454 22.98 4.31 -17.43
C PHE A 454 23.88 4.35 -18.66
N LYS A 455 23.70 3.44 -19.62
CA LYS A 455 24.44 3.51 -20.90
C LYS A 455 24.16 4.79 -21.66
N GLN A 456 22.90 5.18 -21.80
CA GLN A 456 22.52 6.41 -22.49
C GLN A 456 23.01 7.67 -21.75
N ALA A 457 22.86 7.70 -20.41
CA ALA A 457 23.31 8.82 -19.59
C ALA A 457 24.83 9.02 -19.66
N VAL A 458 25.62 7.93 -19.56
CA VAL A 458 27.09 7.99 -19.72
C VAL A 458 27.48 8.44 -21.15
N ASP A 459 26.82 7.93 -22.18
CA ASP A 459 27.00 8.37 -23.55
C ASP A 459 26.78 9.88 -23.70
N THR A 460 25.75 10.43 -23.10
CA THR A 460 25.45 11.88 -23.09
C THR A 460 26.53 12.67 -22.37
N ILE A 461 27.04 12.19 -21.23
CA ILE A 461 28.15 12.83 -20.50
C ILE A 461 29.41 12.89 -21.37
N LEU A 462 29.72 11.78 -22.05
CA LEU A 462 30.92 11.70 -22.90
C LEU A 462 30.81 12.56 -24.17
N ARG A 463 29.63 12.64 -24.79
CA ARG A 463 29.35 13.48 -25.98
C ARG A 463 29.20 14.96 -25.65
N THR A 464 29.10 15.36 -24.40
CA THR A 464 28.94 16.75 -23.97
C THR A 464 30.27 17.28 -23.41
N PRO A 465 31.10 17.99 -24.22
CA PRO A 465 32.44 18.41 -23.80
C PRO A 465 32.44 19.41 -22.63
N SER A 466 31.33 20.15 -22.43
CA SER A 466 31.21 21.09 -21.31
C SER A 466 31.15 20.38 -19.95
N ILE A 467 30.65 19.14 -19.89
CA ILE A 467 30.60 18.34 -18.65
C ILE A 467 32.00 17.88 -18.27
N ARG A 468 32.54 18.43 -17.21
CA ARG A 468 33.88 18.11 -16.70
C ARG A 468 33.79 17.24 -15.44
N ARG A 469 32.73 17.42 -14.63
CA ARG A 469 32.55 16.73 -13.35
C ARG A 469 31.24 15.92 -13.35
N VAL A 470 31.31 14.72 -12.77
CA VAL A 470 30.15 13.84 -12.56
C VAL A 470 29.98 13.60 -11.07
N VAL A 471 28.79 13.88 -10.54
CA VAL A 471 28.43 13.63 -9.14
C VAL A 471 27.55 12.39 -9.09
N ILE A 472 27.95 11.40 -8.30
CA ILE A 472 27.24 10.13 -8.11
C ILE A 472 26.91 9.94 -6.64
N SER A 473 25.74 9.43 -6.33
CA SER A 473 25.40 8.93 -5.00
C SER A 473 24.42 7.77 -5.11
N SER A 474 24.56 6.79 -4.21
CA SER A 474 23.64 5.64 -4.11
C SER A 474 23.71 5.04 -2.70
N ASN A 475 22.71 4.22 -2.36
CA ASN A 475 22.80 3.38 -1.17
C ASN A 475 23.58 2.09 -1.48
N PHE A 476 24.89 2.21 -1.64
CA PHE A 476 25.80 1.12 -2.03
C PHE A 476 25.78 -0.09 -1.08
N ASN A 477 25.19 0.01 0.11
CA ASN A 477 25.24 -1.02 1.14
C ASN A 477 24.52 -2.33 0.78
N LYS A 478 23.44 -2.24 -0.04
CA LYS A 478 22.68 -3.41 -0.49
C LYS A 478 23.26 -4.04 -1.75
N GLU A 479 23.99 -3.26 -2.51
CA GLU A 479 24.35 -3.53 -3.89
C GLU A 479 25.70 -4.23 -3.97
N LEU A 480 26.72 -3.80 -3.19
CA LEU A 480 28.09 -4.35 -3.21
C LEU A 480 28.23 -5.79 -2.67
N SER A 481 27.17 -6.38 -2.14
CA SER A 481 27.19 -7.80 -1.76
C SER A 481 27.01 -8.76 -2.94
N GLN A 482 26.76 -8.24 -4.16
CA GLN A 482 26.53 -9.03 -5.38
C GLN A 482 27.74 -8.86 -6.31
N ALA A 483 28.43 -9.96 -6.61
CA ALA A 483 29.65 -9.94 -7.44
C ALA A 483 29.46 -9.31 -8.83
N ASP A 484 28.27 -9.45 -9.40
CA ASP A 484 27.93 -8.87 -10.71
C ASP A 484 27.79 -7.35 -10.65
N TYR A 485 27.43 -6.79 -9.49
CA TYR A 485 27.26 -5.35 -9.31
C TYR A 485 28.61 -4.63 -9.29
N GLU A 486 29.60 -5.16 -8.57
CA GLU A 486 30.94 -4.56 -8.50
C GLU A 486 31.59 -4.46 -9.90
N ALA A 487 31.51 -5.52 -10.69
CA ALA A 487 32.01 -5.51 -12.06
C ALA A 487 31.27 -4.48 -12.96
N SER A 488 29.97 -4.33 -12.76
CA SER A 488 29.12 -3.39 -13.49
C SER A 488 29.43 -1.93 -13.13
N LEU A 489 29.62 -1.62 -11.85
CA LEU A 489 30.00 -0.29 -11.39
C LEU A 489 31.43 0.07 -11.86
N THR A 490 32.36 -0.88 -11.78
CA THR A 490 33.71 -0.74 -12.33
C THR A 490 33.68 -0.39 -13.83
N GLY A 491 32.84 -1.07 -14.60
CA GLY A 491 32.67 -0.77 -16.03
C GLY A 491 32.20 0.66 -16.29
N LEU A 492 31.21 1.13 -15.53
CA LEU A 492 30.69 2.49 -15.62
C LEU A 492 31.76 3.54 -15.26
N LEU A 493 32.51 3.32 -14.18
CA LEU A 493 33.56 4.25 -13.73
C LEU A 493 34.71 4.33 -14.74
N ASN A 494 35.13 3.21 -15.33
CA ASN A 494 36.17 3.19 -16.35
C ASN A 494 35.77 3.95 -17.62
N GLU A 495 34.49 3.91 -18.02
CA GLU A 495 34.00 4.70 -19.16
C GLU A 495 34.03 6.21 -18.86
N LEU A 496 33.96 6.61 -17.60
CA LEU A 496 34.07 8.01 -17.18
C LEU A 496 35.54 8.47 -16.98
N GLU A 497 36.53 7.65 -17.30
CA GLU A 497 37.93 8.07 -17.33
C GLU A 497 38.11 9.34 -18.16
N GLY A 498 38.75 10.36 -17.60
CA GLY A 498 38.87 11.69 -18.26
C GLY A 498 37.82 12.71 -17.78
N LYS A 499 36.88 12.33 -16.91
CA LYS A 499 36.02 13.22 -16.14
C LYS A 499 36.41 13.17 -14.66
N GLU A 500 36.21 14.25 -13.93
CA GLU A 500 36.29 14.22 -12.47
C GLU A 500 35.00 13.57 -11.92
N VAL A 501 35.13 12.48 -11.19
CA VAL A 501 33.97 11.79 -10.59
C VAL A 501 34.01 11.98 -9.08
N VAL A 502 32.94 12.56 -8.51
CA VAL A 502 32.76 12.70 -7.04
C VAL A 502 31.65 11.75 -6.63
N VAL A 503 31.97 10.79 -5.77
CA VAL A 503 31.02 9.82 -5.25
C VAL A 503 30.69 10.15 -3.81
N PHE A 504 29.48 10.61 -3.56
CA PHE A 504 28.98 10.74 -2.19
C PHE A 504 28.55 9.37 -1.66
N GLY A 505 29.14 8.97 -0.55
CA GLY A 505 28.86 7.71 0.12
C GLY A 505 27.42 7.59 0.62
N PRO A 506 27.04 6.39 1.10
CA PRO A 506 25.69 6.18 1.62
C PRO A 506 25.47 7.00 2.90
N THR A 507 24.29 7.58 3.02
CA THR A 507 23.84 8.21 4.26
C THR A 507 23.60 7.15 5.34
N PRO A 508 23.94 7.41 6.63
CA PRO A 508 23.54 6.54 7.74
C PRO A 508 22.01 6.42 7.80
N SER A 509 21.47 5.22 7.58
CA SER A 509 20.03 5.00 7.59
C SER A 509 19.45 4.99 9.00
N ALA A 510 18.41 5.77 9.24
CA ALA A 510 17.63 5.75 10.46
C ALA A 510 16.82 4.43 10.60
N PRO A 511 16.54 3.96 11.81
CA PRO A 511 15.67 2.80 12.01
C PRO A 511 14.17 3.11 11.87
N PHE A 512 13.82 4.32 11.49
CA PHE A 512 12.45 4.84 11.34
C PHE A 512 12.39 5.98 10.33
N ALA A 513 11.19 6.31 9.85
CA ALA A 513 10.97 7.48 9.00
C ALA A 513 11.14 8.77 9.83
N VAL A 514 12.21 9.52 9.55
CA VAL A 514 12.63 10.70 10.32
C VAL A 514 11.58 11.81 10.32
N GLY A 515 11.01 12.08 9.14
CA GLY A 515 9.96 13.10 9.01
C GLY A 515 8.73 12.78 9.85
N GLU A 516 8.34 11.51 9.90
CA GLU A 516 7.22 11.05 10.72
C GLU A 516 7.54 11.14 12.22
N CYS A 517 8.74 10.74 12.63
CA CYS A 517 9.21 10.85 14.01
C CYS A 517 9.16 12.30 14.50
N LEU A 518 9.74 13.24 13.75
CA LEU A 518 9.74 14.65 14.11
C LEU A 518 8.33 15.27 14.13
N TRP A 519 7.46 14.82 13.23
CA TRP A 519 6.07 15.28 13.21
C TRP A 519 5.29 14.77 14.43
N LYS A 520 5.47 13.51 14.82
CA LYS A 520 4.88 12.94 16.03
C LYS A 520 5.37 13.66 17.30
N ALA A 521 6.66 13.87 17.42
CA ALA A 521 7.23 14.64 18.55
C ALA A 521 6.59 16.03 18.67
N ARG A 522 6.36 16.68 17.54
CA ARG A 522 5.69 18.00 17.50
C ARG A 522 4.20 17.95 17.86
N LEU A 523 3.47 16.91 17.40
CA LEU A 523 2.02 16.77 17.67
C LEU A 523 1.73 16.46 19.13
N PHE A 524 2.54 15.61 19.74
CA PHE A 524 2.28 15.07 21.06
C PHE A 524 3.06 15.79 22.18
N GLY A 525 3.87 16.83 21.83
CA GLY A 525 4.59 17.63 22.80
C GLY A 525 5.74 16.89 23.47
N GLU A 526 6.25 15.84 22.86
CA GLU A 526 7.53 15.24 23.25
C GLU A 526 8.62 16.26 22.99
N THR A 527 9.04 16.93 24.08
CA THR A 527 9.82 18.17 24.05
C THR A 527 11.29 17.97 23.73
N GLU A 528 11.77 16.75 23.65
CA GLU A 528 13.15 16.47 23.29
C GLU A 528 13.28 16.31 21.77
N GLU A 529 13.84 17.32 21.17
CA GLU A 529 14.24 17.33 19.75
C GLU A 529 15.21 16.20 19.40
N SER A 530 15.85 15.63 20.41
CA SER A 530 16.72 14.45 20.36
C SER A 530 15.97 13.10 20.22
N ALA A 531 14.64 13.07 20.36
CA ALA A 531 13.86 11.83 20.27
C ALA A 531 13.98 11.12 18.91
N CYS A 532 14.32 11.85 17.86
CA CYS A 532 14.50 11.30 16.52
C CYS A 532 15.98 11.17 16.10
N ASP A 533 16.90 11.45 17.00
CA ASP A 533 18.33 11.22 16.78
C ASP A 533 18.63 9.71 16.93
N PHE A 534 19.62 9.22 16.22
CA PHE A 534 19.98 7.81 16.27
C PHE A 534 21.49 7.60 16.14
N SER A 535 21.96 6.41 16.56
CA SER A 535 23.32 5.99 16.27
C SER A 535 23.35 5.11 15.02
N PRO A 536 24.34 5.28 14.12
CA PRO A 536 24.48 4.44 12.94
C PRO A 536 24.52 2.96 13.30
N LYS A 537 23.95 2.12 12.46
CA LYS A 537 24.04 0.66 12.65
C LYS A 537 25.52 0.22 12.69
N ARG A 538 25.83 -0.78 13.51
CA ARG A 538 27.20 -1.29 13.73
C ARG A 538 28.01 -1.58 12.46
N HIS A 539 27.35 -1.99 11.39
CA HIS A 539 27.99 -2.34 10.12
C HIS A 539 28.18 -1.14 9.18
N HIS A 540 27.61 0.04 9.47
CA HIS A 540 27.74 1.21 8.61
C HIS A 540 29.21 1.65 8.44
N PRO A 541 30.01 1.83 9.49
CA PRO A 541 31.43 2.19 9.34
C PRO A 541 32.24 1.14 8.57
N GLN A 542 31.93 -0.16 8.75
CA GLN A 542 32.59 -1.24 8.01
C GLN A 542 32.27 -1.22 6.51
N ASN A 543 31.03 -0.88 6.17
CA ASN A 543 30.62 -0.74 4.78
C ASN A 543 31.27 0.48 4.13
N VAL A 544 31.33 1.61 4.84
CA VAL A 544 32.01 2.82 4.36
C VAL A 544 33.49 2.53 4.12
N ALA A 545 34.20 1.83 5.02
CA ALA A 545 35.60 1.46 4.86
C ALA A 545 35.82 0.57 3.61
N LYS A 546 34.88 -0.33 3.29
CA LYS A 546 34.95 -1.14 2.05
C LYS A 546 34.79 -0.26 0.81
N LEU A 547 33.89 0.73 0.87
CA LEU A 547 33.67 1.66 -0.22
C LEU A 547 34.89 2.55 -0.48
N VAL A 548 35.52 3.08 0.58
CA VAL A 548 36.78 3.82 0.47
C VAL A 548 37.81 2.98 -0.28
N ASN A 549 38.08 1.74 0.19
CA ASN A 549 39.06 0.85 -0.45
C ASN A 549 38.70 0.49 -1.91
N TYR A 550 37.41 0.45 -2.24
CA TYR A 550 36.96 0.19 -3.61
C TYR A 550 37.17 1.39 -4.51
N PHE A 551 36.78 2.59 -4.09
CA PHE A 551 36.89 3.80 -4.93
C PHE A 551 38.33 4.32 -5.02
N ASP A 552 39.19 4.07 -4.05
CA ASP A 552 40.63 4.42 -4.07
C ASP A 552 41.42 3.74 -5.21
N GLN A 553 40.81 2.75 -5.88
CA GLN A 553 41.42 2.10 -7.06
C GLN A 553 41.37 2.96 -8.33
N PHE A 554 40.56 4.05 -8.34
CA PHE A 554 40.33 4.90 -9.48
C PHE A 554 40.91 6.30 -9.26
N GLU A 555 41.96 6.68 -10.00
CA GLU A 555 42.63 7.97 -9.83
C GLU A 555 41.73 9.18 -10.11
N HIS A 556 40.69 9.03 -10.94
CA HIS A 556 39.76 10.10 -11.32
C HIS A 556 38.50 10.15 -10.43
N VAL A 557 38.40 9.30 -9.40
CA VAL A 557 37.24 9.21 -8.51
C VAL A 557 37.61 9.70 -7.11
N GLU A 558 36.88 10.66 -6.60
CA GLU A 558 36.91 11.10 -5.21
C GLU A 558 35.73 10.51 -4.45
N PHE A 559 35.98 9.70 -3.42
CA PHE A 559 34.93 9.20 -2.56
C PHE A 559 34.80 10.06 -1.30
N VAL A 560 33.58 10.51 -0.99
CA VAL A 560 33.25 11.37 0.14
C VAL A 560 32.41 10.61 1.16
N ASP A 561 32.94 10.35 2.33
CA ASP A 561 32.18 9.82 3.47
C ASP A 561 31.28 10.90 4.05
N LEU A 562 29.97 10.68 4.07
CA LEU A 562 28.99 11.61 4.59
C LEU A 562 28.71 11.46 6.08
N THR A 563 29.30 10.46 6.73
CA THR A 563 28.99 10.12 8.13
C THR A 563 29.28 11.31 9.06
N ASP A 564 30.42 11.98 8.91
CA ASP A 564 30.81 13.09 9.79
C ASP A 564 30.02 14.39 9.52
N ALA A 565 29.48 14.53 8.30
CA ALA A 565 28.58 15.65 7.96
C ALA A 565 27.20 15.52 8.65
N ILE A 566 26.77 14.28 8.91
CA ILE A 566 25.43 13.98 9.44
C ILE A 566 25.48 13.62 10.92
N CYS A 567 26.53 12.89 11.34
CA CYS A 567 26.66 12.36 12.70
C CYS A 567 27.85 13.00 13.43
N ARG A 568 27.64 13.43 14.66
CA ARG A 568 28.71 13.95 15.56
C ARG A 568 28.77 13.10 16.82
N ASN A 569 29.97 12.68 17.20
CA ASN A 569 30.20 11.83 18.37
C ASN A 569 29.36 10.53 18.36
N GLY A 570 29.16 9.92 17.19
CA GLY A 570 28.39 8.70 17.02
C GLY A 570 26.88 8.86 17.10
N ILE A 571 26.36 10.11 17.09
CA ILE A 571 24.92 10.39 17.06
C ILE A 571 24.60 11.24 15.83
N CYS A 572 23.66 10.73 15.03
CA CYS A 572 23.14 11.41 13.85
C CYS A 572 21.95 12.29 14.25
N ARG A 573 22.08 13.59 14.07
CA ARG A 573 21.04 14.57 14.43
C ARG A 573 20.09 14.79 13.28
N MET A 574 18.83 14.52 13.53
CA MET A 574 17.80 14.52 12.48
C MET A 574 17.04 15.84 12.36
N LYS A 575 16.98 16.64 13.42
CA LYS A 575 16.39 17.99 13.36
C LYS A 575 17.41 19.03 12.89
N VAL A 576 17.04 19.82 11.91
CA VAL A 576 17.85 20.89 11.31
C VAL A 576 17.08 22.21 11.39
N GLY A 577 17.37 23.02 12.42
CA GLY A 577 16.63 24.27 12.67
C GLY A 577 15.18 24.01 13.11
N ALA A 578 14.32 25.03 12.98
CA ALA A 578 12.97 24.99 13.55
C ALA A 578 11.98 24.06 12.82
N ASN A 579 12.06 24.02 11.49
CA ASN A 579 11.05 23.32 10.67
C ASN A 579 11.64 22.31 9.67
N ASN A 580 12.93 22.02 9.72
CA ASN A 580 13.60 21.14 8.77
C ASN A 580 14.09 19.86 9.45
N ALA A 581 14.17 18.79 8.67
CA ALA A 581 14.81 17.54 9.05
C ALA A 581 16.04 17.26 8.17
N MET A 582 16.94 16.41 8.62
CA MET A 582 18.05 15.93 7.82
C MET A 582 17.54 15.06 6.66
N TYR A 583 16.59 14.15 6.95
CA TYR A 583 16.01 13.24 5.98
C TYR A 583 14.51 13.47 5.79
N THR A 584 14.02 13.18 4.59
CA THR A 584 12.58 13.15 4.30
C THR A 584 11.93 11.83 4.73
N ASP A 585 12.69 10.72 4.66
CA ASP A 585 12.30 9.39 5.09
C ASP A 585 13.33 8.81 6.08
N ASP A 586 13.85 7.61 5.87
CA ASP A 586 14.86 6.97 6.71
C ASP A 586 16.31 7.23 6.25
N SER A 587 16.54 7.69 5.01
CA SER A 587 17.86 7.80 4.39
C SER A 587 18.02 8.90 3.35
N HIS A 588 16.93 9.33 2.68
CA HIS A 588 17.02 10.38 1.67
C HIS A 588 17.13 11.76 2.30
N LEU A 589 18.18 12.49 1.93
CA LEU A 589 18.39 13.86 2.40
C LEU A 589 17.23 14.78 1.99
N SER A 590 16.74 15.56 2.93
CA SER A 590 15.88 16.68 2.61
C SER A 590 16.66 17.75 1.83
N TYR A 591 15.98 18.73 1.30
CA TYR A 591 16.64 19.89 0.67
C TYR A 591 17.67 20.56 1.61
N LYS A 592 17.27 20.75 2.89
CA LYS A 592 18.16 21.33 3.90
C LYS A 592 19.27 20.38 4.35
N GLY A 593 19.00 19.09 4.38
CA GLY A 593 20.02 18.06 4.62
C GLY A 593 21.10 18.07 3.54
N ALA A 594 20.70 18.09 2.26
CA ALA A 594 21.63 18.18 1.14
C ALA A 594 22.48 19.49 1.18
N GLU A 595 21.87 20.61 1.54
CA GLU A 595 22.59 21.87 1.72
C GLU A 595 23.67 21.78 2.80
N LEU A 596 23.38 21.16 3.94
CA LEU A 596 24.34 20.99 5.04
C LEU A 596 25.49 20.06 4.65
N VAL A 597 25.18 18.94 4.03
CA VAL A 597 26.17 17.96 3.56
C VAL A 597 27.12 18.59 2.54
N LEU A 598 26.59 19.29 1.53
CA LEU A 598 27.42 19.99 0.55
C LEU A 598 28.24 21.13 1.19
N GLY A 599 27.66 21.87 2.16
CA GLY A 599 28.39 22.89 2.91
C GLY A 599 29.56 22.31 3.73
N HIS A 600 29.37 21.13 4.32
CA HIS A 600 30.44 20.41 5.03
C HIS A 600 31.55 19.97 4.08
N TYR A 601 31.20 19.38 2.93
CA TYR A 601 32.16 18.98 1.90
C TYR A 601 33.02 20.16 1.43
N HIS A 602 32.42 21.31 1.12
CA HIS A 602 33.14 22.53 0.73
C HIS A 602 34.10 23.05 1.80
N SER A 603 33.71 22.97 3.08
CA SER A 603 34.56 23.45 4.18
C SER A 603 35.71 22.52 4.48
N SER A 604 35.57 21.21 4.28
CA SER A 604 36.59 20.20 4.55
C SER A 604 37.68 20.15 3.48
N THR A 605 37.33 20.49 2.23
CA THR A 605 38.29 20.45 1.12
C THR A 605 39.18 21.71 1.00
N ASN A 606 39.03 22.71 1.89
CA ASN A 606 39.69 24.03 1.79
C ASN A 606 39.50 24.72 0.43
N GLU A 607 38.58 24.23 -0.37
CA GLU A 607 38.33 24.63 -1.75
C GLU A 607 36.98 25.34 -1.85
N THR A 608 36.91 26.54 -1.26
CA THR A 608 35.90 27.57 -1.64
C THR A 608 35.97 27.86 -3.17
N GLN A 609 36.86 27.21 -3.88
CA GLN A 609 37.15 27.40 -5.29
C GLN A 609 36.57 26.33 -6.23
N GLN A 610 36.27 25.11 -5.84
CA GLN A 610 35.97 24.04 -6.80
C GLN A 610 34.55 24.02 -7.36
N PHE A 611 33.56 24.50 -6.64
CA PHE A 611 32.22 24.71 -7.21
C PHE A 611 31.96 26.16 -7.66
N THR A 612 32.85 27.06 -7.35
CA THR A 612 32.77 28.47 -7.75
C THR A 612 33.73 28.83 -8.90
N TYR A 613 34.49 27.87 -9.44
CA TYR A 613 35.44 28.14 -10.52
C TYR A 613 34.78 28.12 -11.89
N ASP A 614 34.37 29.24 -12.31
CA ASP A 614 34.58 29.86 -13.64
C ASP A 614 34.25 31.35 -13.55
N ARG A 615 35.06 32.09 -12.76
CA ARG A 615 35.22 33.52 -12.94
C ARG A 615 36.61 33.75 -13.53
N GLN A 616 36.87 33.30 -14.74
CA GLN A 616 37.87 33.89 -15.62
C GLN A 616 37.52 33.53 -17.07
#